data_2fe61d4be95cdb038d13ce707673eb46
#
_entry.id   2fe61d4be95cdb038d13ce707673eb46
#
_cell.length_a   1.000
_cell.length_b   1.000
_cell.length_c   1.000
_cell.angle_alpha   90.00
_cell.angle_beta   90.00
_cell.angle_gamma   90.00
#
_symmetry.space_group_name_H-M   'P 1'
#
loop_
_entity.id
_entity.type
_entity.pdbx_description
1 polymer ?
#
loop_
_entity_poly.entity_id
_entity_poly.type
_entity_poly.pdbx_seq_one_letter_code
_entity_poly.pdbx_strand_id
1 'polypeptide(L)'
;MTAPRTLLSMFGAPPAHPSPLDRAVLVIVDAQAEYLPSGNLPLTGIDAAVAETARLLELARRHGTPVFHVVHHGPAGSAIFDPRGPGSAIIPAVAPKEGEAVVTKALPNSFAGTDLHARIQATGRKELIIAGFMTHMCVSATTRAALDLGYSNTVVAAATATRDLPGPTGGVVPAAELQRNELAALGDLFALVVKDAGAWA
;
A
#
# COMPACT_ATOMS: atom_id res chain seq x y z
N MET A 1 29.97 -13.60 -10.61
CA MET A 1 29.44 -12.26 -10.30
C MET A 1 28.79 -12.35 -8.92
N THR A 2 29.15 -11.45 -8.00
CA THR A 2 28.48 -11.36 -6.68
C THR A 2 27.04 -10.89 -6.88
N ALA A 3 26.09 -11.44 -6.11
CA ALA A 3 24.69 -11.02 -6.13
C ALA A 3 24.58 -9.50 -5.80
N PRO A 4 23.67 -8.76 -6.45
CA PRO A 4 23.46 -7.36 -6.14
C PRO A 4 22.98 -7.23 -4.68
N ARG A 5 23.41 -6.16 -4.02
CA ARG A 5 23.06 -5.84 -2.63
C ARG A 5 22.14 -4.62 -2.60
N THR A 6 21.21 -4.60 -1.65
CA THR A 6 20.37 -3.43 -1.40
C THR A 6 21.13 -2.33 -0.68
N LEU A 7 20.72 -1.06 -0.86
CA LEU A 7 21.27 0.08 -0.12
C LEU A 7 21.14 -0.12 1.39
N LEU A 8 20.01 -0.63 1.88
CA LEU A 8 19.84 -1.00 3.30
C LEU A 8 20.97 -1.89 3.79
N SER A 9 21.30 -2.96 3.04
CA SER A 9 22.38 -3.88 3.42
C SER A 9 23.77 -3.25 3.32
N MET A 10 23.94 -2.28 2.42
CA MET A 10 25.22 -1.57 2.23
C MET A 10 25.48 -0.54 3.32
N PHE A 11 24.44 0.06 3.90
CA PHE A 11 24.54 0.96 5.06
C PHE A 11 24.76 0.23 6.38
N GLY A 12 24.89 -1.09 6.35
CA GLY A 12 25.12 -1.87 7.57
C GLY A 12 23.90 -1.98 8.48
N ALA A 13 22.71 -1.75 7.93
CA ALA A 13 21.47 -1.99 8.67
C ALA A 13 21.41 -3.45 9.14
N PRO A 14 20.91 -3.72 10.35
CA PRO A 14 20.70 -5.09 10.81
C PRO A 14 19.77 -5.83 9.85
N PRO A 15 19.77 -7.17 9.82
CA PRO A 15 18.84 -7.93 9.00
C PRO A 15 17.41 -7.42 9.24
N ALA A 16 16.75 -6.99 8.16
CA ALA A 16 15.39 -6.48 8.24
C ALA A 16 14.44 -7.63 8.61
N HIS A 17 13.52 -7.37 9.52
CA HIS A 17 12.42 -8.27 9.87
C HIS A 17 11.10 -7.58 9.57
N PRO A 18 10.02 -8.31 9.29
CA PRO A 18 8.69 -7.72 9.11
C PRO A 18 8.31 -6.88 10.34
N SER A 19 7.71 -5.73 10.11
CA SER A 19 7.21 -4.87 11.19
C SER A 19 6.29 -5.67 12.12
N PRO A 20 6.64 -5.85 13.42
CA PRO A 20 5.84 -6.68 14.33
C PRO A 20 4.42 -6.11 14.52
N LEU A 21 3.42 -6.97 14.49
CA LEU A 21 2.00 -6.59 14.55
C LEU A 21 1.63 -5.81 15.83
N ASP A 22 2.28 -6.09 16.93
CA ASP A 22 2.09 -5.40 18.22
C ASP A 22 2.71 -4.00 18.26
N ARG A 23 3.64 -3.67 17.34
CA ARG A 23 4.31 -2.37 17.24
C ARG A 23 4.02 -1.61 15.95
N ALA A 24 3.42 -2.27 14.97
CA ALA A 24 3.09 -1.68 13.68
C ALA A 24 1.69 -1.08 13.63
N VAL A 25 1.48 -0.27 12.62
CA VAL A 25 0.17 0.18 12.13
C VAL A 25 -0.04 -0.42 10.76
N LEU A 26 -1.22 -0.94 10.45
CA LEU A 26 -1.60 -1.33 9.11
C LEU A 26 -2.20 -0.15 8.35
N VAL A 27 -1.61 0.20 7.21
CA VAL A 27 -2.13 1.22 6.29
C VAL A 27 -2.57 0.54 5.00
N ILE A 28 -3.87 0.55 4.73
CA ILE A 28 -4.46 0.02 3.50
C ILE A 28 -4.73 1.21 2.57
N VAL A 29 -3.97 1.27 1.47
CA VAL A 29 -3.98 2.40 0.54
C VAL A 29 -4.95 2.11 -0.60
N ASP A 30 -5.98 2.96 -0.74
CA ASP A 30 -6.90 3.02 -1.88
C ASP A 30 -7.50 1.66 -2.30
N ALA A 31 -7.92 0.82 -1.35
CA ALA A 31 -8.60 -0.43 -1.67
C ALA A 31 -10.06 -0.18 -2.08
N GLN A 32 -10.24 0.49 -3.23
CA GLN A 32 -11.52 1.02 -3.72
C GLN A 32 -12.05 0.26 -4.92
N ALA A 33 -13.38 0.27 -5.10
CA ALA A 33 -14.10 -0.44 -6.17
C ALA A 33 -13.72 0.02 -7.58
N GLU A 34 -13.09 1.20 -7.73
CA GLU A 34 -12.55 1.71 -8.98
C GLU A 34 -11.57 0.74 -9.64
N TYR A 35 -10.85 -0.05 -8.84
CA TYR A 35 -9.84 -1.00 -9.28
C TYR A 35 -10.37 -2.40 -9.61
N LEU A 36 -11.64 -2.68 -9.31
CA LEU A 36 -12.29 -3.95 -9.65
C LEU A 36 -12.58 -4.02 -11.17
N PRO A 37 -12.83 -5.23 -11.72
CA PRO A 37 -13.24 -5.37 -13.13
C PRO A 37 -14.47 -4.54 -13.54
N SER A 38 -15.33 -4.18 -12.57
CA SER A 38 -16.51 -3.33 -12.78
C SER A 38 -16.21 -1.83 -12.64
N GLY A 39 -15.04 -1.44 -12.21
CA GLY A 39 -14.62 -0.03 -12.09
C GLY A 39 -14.02 0.52 -13.38
N ASN A 40 -13.61 1.79 -13.34
CA ASN A 40 -13.06 2.46 -14.53
C ASN A 40 -11.53 2.32 -14.64
N LEU A 41 -10.86 1.71 -13.65
CA LEU A 41 -9.41 1.54 -13.62
C LEU A 41 -9.01 0.13 -13.14
N PRO A 42 -9.47 -0.95 -13.82
CA PRO A 42 -9.23 -2.31 -13.34
C PRO A 42 -7.74 -2.67 -13.30
N LEU A 43 -7.31 -3.37 -12.24
CA LEU A 43 -5.93 -3.79 -12.07
C LEU A 43 -5.74 -5.27 -12.39
N THR A 44 -4.55 -5.60 -12.88
CA THR A 44 -4.15 -6.99 -13.10
C THR A 44 -3.97 -7.71 -11.76
N GLY A 45 -4.65 -8.85 -11.59
CA GLY A 45 -4.56 -9.67 -10.39
C GLY A 45 -5.25 -9.08 -9.15
N ILE A 46 -6.18 -8.13 -9.32
CA ILE A 46 -6.84 -7.42 -8.23
C ILE A 46 -7.55 -8.35 -7.24
N ASP A 47 -8.24 -9.40 -7.70
CA ASP A 47 -8.99 -10.29 -6.81
C ASP A 47 -8.06 -11.02 -5.83
N ALA A 48 -6.90 -11.49 -6.30
CA ALA A 48 -5.90 -12.13 -5.44
C ALA A 48 -5.30 -11.12 -4.44
N ALA A 49 -5.02 -9.90 -4.88
CA ALA A 49 -4.46 -8.87 -4.01
C ALA A 49 -5.46 -8.38 -2.95
N VAL A 50 -6.75 -8.28 -3.30
CA VAL A 50 -7.83 -8.00 -2.33
C VAL A 50 -7.98 -9.12 -1.32
N ALA A 51 -7.95 -10.38 -1.76
CA ALA A 51 -8.02 -11.53 -0.85
C ALA A 51 -6.84 -11.54 0.14
N GLU A 52 -5.64 -11.22 -0.33
CA GLU A 52 -4.46 -11.14 0.54
C GLU A 52 -4.53 -9.92 1.48
N THR A 53 -5.02 -8.78 1.01
CA THR A 53 -5.28 -7.60 1.87
C THR A 53 -6.29 -7.95 2.96
N ALA A 54 -7.35 -8.69 2.64
CA ALA A 54 -8.33 -9.13 3.63
C ALA A 54 -7.72 -10.09 4.68
N ARG A 55 -6.85 -11.03 4.27
CA ARG A 55 -6.10 -11.90 5.20
C ARG A 55 -5.22 -11.08 6.15
N LEU A 56 -4.48 -10.13 5.60
CA LEU A 56 -3.63 -9.23 6.37
C LEU A 56 -4.43 -8.38 7.35
N LEU A 57 -5.58 -7.84 6.91
CA LEU A 57 -6.49 -7.05 7.73
C LEU A 57 -7.05 -7.87 8.91
N GLU A 58 -7.50 -9.09 8.67
CA GLU A 58 -7.97 -9.98 9.75
C GLU A 58 -6.83 -10.37 10.71
N LEU A 59 -5.61 -10.54 10.20
CA LEU A 59 -4.43 -10.77 11.04
C LEU A 59 -4.16 -9.56 11.95
N ALA A 60 -4.13 -8.35 11.40
CA ALA A 60 -3.96 -7.11 12.15
C ALA A 60 -5.04 -6.94 13.23
N ARG A 61 -6.30 -7.20 12.89
CA ARG A 61 -7.44 -7.16 13.84
C ARG A 61 -7.29 -8.14 14.99
N ARG A 62 -6.87 -9.38 14.73
CA ARG A 62 -6.63 -10.37 15.80
C ARG A 62 -5.53 -9.96 16.77
N HIS A 63 -4.55 -9.19 16.30
CA HIS A 63 -3.42 -8.72 17.12
C HIS A 63 -3.64 -7.31 17.70
N GLY A 64 -4.81 -6.69 17.50
CA GLY A 64 -5.06 -5.33 17.97
C GLY A 64 -4.16 -4.28 17.32
N THR A 65 -3.67 -4.56 16.12
CA THR A 65 -2.89 -3.61 15.32
C THR A 65 -3.81 -2.51 14.82
N PRO A 66 -3.54 -1.22 15.10
CA PRO A 66 -4.35 -0.12 14.55
C PRO A 66 -4.37 -0.15 13.02
N VAL A 67 -5.54 0.05 12.44
CA VAL A 67 -5.77 0.04 10.99
C VAL A 67 -6.20 1.42 10.52
N PHE A 68 -5.58 1.89 9.43
CA PHE A 68 -5.96 3.09 8.71
C PHE A 68 -6.30 2.72 7.28
N HIS A 69 -7.54 2.98 6.88
CA HIS A 69 -7.98 2.88 5.50
C HIS A 69 -7.78 4.24 4.84
N VAL A 70 -6.98 4.29 3.80
CA VAL A 70 -6.81 5.50 3.00
C VAL A 70 -7.65 5.36 1.75
N VAL A 71 -8.38 6.41 1.37
CA VAL A 71 -9.19 6.46 0.14
C VAL A 71 -8.80 7.67 -0.70
N HIS A 72 -8.67 7.46 -1.99
CA HIS A 72 -8.45 8.55 -2.93
C HIS A 72 -9.80 9.11 -3.42
N HIS A 73 -9.96 10.43 -3.33
CA HIS A 73 -11.07 11.13 -3.94
C HIS A 73 -10.52 12.13 -4.97
N GLY A 74 -10.96 11.95 -6.22
CA GLY A 74 -10.79 12.96 -7.27
C GLY A 74 -11.78 14.12 -7.11
N PRO A 75 -11.75 15.10 -8.00
CA PRO A 75 -12.78 16.12 -8.09
C PRO A 75 -14.17 15.50 -8.35
N ALA A 76 -15.22 16.11 -7.81
CA ALA A 76 -16.58 15.68 -8.09
C ALA A 76 -16.88 15.74 -9.61
N GLY A 77 -17.36 14.64 -10.18
CA GLY A 77 -17.61 14.49 -11.62
C GLY A 77 -16.39 14.01 -12.41
N SER A 78 -15.28 13.66 -11.77
CA SER A 78 -14.13 13.06 -12.46
C SER A 78 -14.48 11.66 -13.00
N ALA A 79 -13.78 11.26 -14.06
CA ALA A 79 -13.97 9.95 -14.70
C ALA A 79 -13.59 8.77 -13.79
N ILE A 80 -12.69 9.00 -12.84
CA ILE A 80 -12.21 8.03 -11.84
C ILE A 80 -12.23 8.67 -10.46
N PHE A 81 -12.49 7.87 -9.43
CA PHE A 81 -12.53 8.30 -8.02
C PHE A 81 -13.48 9.48 -7.73
N ASP A 82 -14.57 9.62 -8.50
CA ASP A 82 -15.62 10.58 -8.14
C ASP A 82 -16.20 10.20 -6.78
N PRO A 83 -16.11 11.07 -5.75
CA PRO A 83 -16.62 10.76 -4.41
C PRO A 83 -18.12 10.46 -4.36
N ARG A 84 -18.87 10.82 -5.41
CA ARG A 84 -20.30 10.52 -5.56
C ARG A 84 -20.57 9.24 -6.33
N GLY A 85 -19.54 8.65 -6.94
CA GLY A 85 -19.66 7.44 -7.75
C GLY A 85 -19.39 6.16 -6.96
N PRO A 86 -19.88 5.01 -7.43
CA PRO A 86 -19.67 3.73 -6.74
C PRO A 86 -18.20 3.28 -6.72
N GLY A 87 -17.38 3.74 -7.67
CA GLY A 87 -15.94 3.41 -7.74
C GLY A 87 -15.13 3.94 -6.56
N SER A 88 -15.58 5.01 -5.91
CA SER A 88 -14.90 5.58 -4.75
C SER A 88 -15.09 4.77 -3.46
N ALA A 89 -16.06 3.86 -3.41
CA ALA A 89 -16.34 3.04 -2.24
C ALA A 89 -15.19 2.06 -1.94
N ILE A 90 -14.93 1.82 -0.66
CA ILE A 90 -14.00 0.76 -0.23
C ILE A 90 -14.57 -0.60 -0.63
N ILE A 91 -13.70 -1.49 -1.12
CA ILE A 91 -14.07 -2.85 -1.50
C ILE A 91 -14.62 -3.59 -0.27
N PRO A 92 -15.81 -4.23 -0.34
CA PRO A 92 -16.49 -4.81 0.81
C PRO A 92 -15.63 -5.83 1.60
N ALA A 93 -14.78 -6.61 0.90
CA ALA A 93 -13.92 -7.61 1.54
C ALA A 93 -12.88 -6.99 2.51
N VAL A 94 -12.60 -5.70 2.38
CA VAL A 94 -11.64 -4.96 3.21
C VAL A 94 -12.27 -3.74 3.84
N ALA A 95 -13.59 -3.75 4.01
CA ALA A 95 -14.33 -2.63 4.62
C ALA A 95 -13.88 -2.38 6.07
N PRO A 96 -13.81 -1.10 6.48
CA PRO A 96 -13.46 -0.74 7.85
C PRO A 96 -14.51 -1.25 8.84
N LYS A 97 -14.05 -1.63 10.03
CA LYS A 97 -14.89 -1.88 11.21
C LYS A 97 -14.96 -0.64 12.11
N GLU A 98 -15.88 -0.66 13.05
CA GLU A 98 -15.96 0.39 14.08
C GLU A 98 -14.62 0.57 14.79
N GLY A 99 -14.19 1.80 14.94
CA GLY A 99 -12.88 2.16 15.52
C GLY A 99 -11.72 2.21 14.51
N GLU A 100 -11.88 1.70 13.28
CA GLU A 100 -10.87 1.83 12.23
C GLU A 100 -11.05 3.17 11.49
N ALA A 101 -9.95 3.91 11.36
CA ALA A 101 -10.02 5.24 10.76
C ALA A 101 -10.00 5.19 9.23
N VAL A 102 -10.81 6.04 8.60
CA VAL A 102 -10.75 6.30 7.15
C VAL A 102 -10.17 7.69 6.94
N VAL A 103 -9.14 7.79 6.10
CA VAL A 103 -8.45 9.03 5.75
C VAL A 103 -8.62 9.29 4.26
N THR A 104 -9.18 10.42 3.90
CA THR A 104 -9.36 10.82 2.49
C THR A 104 -8.17 11.64 2.01
N LYS A 105 -7.64 11.29 0.83
CA LYS A 105 -6.57 12.03 0.17
C LYS A 105 -6.94 12.42 -1.26
N ALA A 106 -6.27 13.42 -1.79
CA ALA A 106 -6.38 13.87 -3.19
C ALA A 106 -5.07 13.73 -3.98
N LEU A 107 -3.98 13.31 -3.32
CA LEU A 107 -2.66 13.13 -3.92
C LEU A 107 -2.17 11.69 -3.76
N PRO A 108 -1.22 11.19 -4.56
CA PRO A 108 -0.70 9.83 -4.44
C PRO A 108 -0.13 9.51 -3.06
N ASN A 109 0.66 10.42 -2.47
CA ASN A 109 1.19 10.28 -1.14
C ASN A 109 0.08 10.43 -0.08
N SER A 110 -0.14 9.39 0.73
CA SER A 110 -1.20 9.35 1.74
C SER A 110 -1.00 10.36 2.88
N PHE A 111 0.18 10.89 3.07
CA PHE A 111 0.48 11.91 4.10
C PHE A 111 0.27 13.33 3.58
N ALA A 112 0.28 13.53 2.27
CA ALA A 112 0.21 14.87 1.69
C ALA A 112 -1.22 15.45 1.77
N GLY A 113 -1.36 16.53 2.53
CA GLY A 113 -2.64 17.22 2.73
C GLY A 113 -3.67 16.43 3.56
N THR A 114 -3.20 15.48 4.38
CA THR A 114 -4.04 14.67 5.28
C THR A 114 -3.54 14.73 6.72
N ASP A 115 -4.34 14.23 7.65
CA ASP A 115 -3.97 14.08 9.05
C ASP A 115 -3.41 12.68 9.40
N LEU A 116 -3.12 11.83 8.39
CA LEU A 116 -2.66 10.46 8.60
C LEU A 116 -1.41 10.39 9.50
N HIS A 117 -0.42 11.27 9.27
CA HIS A 117 0.79 11.31 10.09
C HIS A 117 0.46 11.57 11.57
N ALA A 118 -0.34 12.58 11.86
CA ALA A 118 -0.73 12.92 13.24
C ALA A 118 -1.51 11.78 13.92
N ARG A 119 -2.40 11.11 13.17
CA ARG A 119 -3.15 9.95 13.68
C ARG A 119 -2.24 8.77 13.99
N ILE A 120 -1.26 8.46 13.12
CA ILE A 120 -0.29 7.39 13.38
C ILE A 120 0.58 7.76 14.58
N GLN A 121 1.06 8.99 14.68
CA GLN A 121 1.84 9.47 15.84
C GLN A 121 1.07 9.32 17.16
N ALA A 122 -0.23 9.57 17.17
CA ALA A 122 -1.09 9.40 18.34
C ALA A 122 -1.16 7.95 18.85
N THR A 123 -0.85 6.95 17.99
CA THR A 123 -0.72 5.54 18.41
C THR A 123 0.60 5.24 19.14
N GLY A 124 1.59 6.13 19.09
CA GLY A 124 2.95 5.92 19.57
C GLY A 124 3.79 4.96 18.72
N ARG A 125 3.25 4.46 17.59
CA ARG A 125 3.90 3.46 16.75
C ARG A 125 4.74 4.10 15.64
N LYS A 126 5.86 3.44 15.29
CA LYS A 126 6.79 3.93 14.27
C LYS A 126 7.04 2.91 13.15
N GLU A 127 6.33 1.82 13.13
CA GLU A 127 6.44 0.78 12.12
C GLU A 127 5.14 0.69 11.33
N LEU A 128 5.23 0.63 10.00
CA LEU A 128 4.08 0.53 9.12
C LEU A 128 4.11 -0.77 8.34
N ILE A 129 2.94 -1.40 8.25
CA ILE A 129 2.65 -2.46 7.29
C ILE A 129 1.77 -1.83 6.23
N ILE A 130 2.20 -1.88 4.97
CA ILE A 130 1.56 -1.18 3.86
C ILE A 130 1.04 -2.20 2.85
N ALA A 131 -0.24 -2.06 2.50
CA ALA A 131 -0.94 -2.82 1.48
C ALA A 131 -1.83 -1.89 0.64
N GLY A 132 -2.39 -2.36 -0.45
CA GLY A 132 -3.33 -1.62 -1.29
C GLY A 132 -2.79 -1.25 -2.67
N PHE A 133 -3.33 -0.20 -3.28
CA PHE A 133 -3.21 0.06 -4.71
C PHE A 133 -2.90 1.53 -5.02
N MET A 134 -2.32 1.86 -6.19
CA MET A 134 -1.54 0.98 -7.07
C MET A 134 -0.09 0.94 -6.58
N THR A 135 0.56 -0.20 -6.76
CA THR A 135 1.95 -0.42 -6.29
C THR A 135 2.89 0.69 -6.74
N HIS A 136 2.91 1.01 -8.04
CA HIS A 136 3.80 2.01 -8.64
C HIS A 136 3.40 3.46 -8.35
N MET A 137 2.21 3.70 -7.76
CA MET A 137 1.68 5.04 -7.57
C MET A 137 1.49 5.34 -6.07
N CYS A 138 0.28 5.12 -5.55
CA CYS A 138 -0.04 5.54 -4.18
C CYS A 138 0.70 4.73 -3.11
N VAL A 139 0.92 3.42 -3.33
CA VAL A 139 1.72 2.59 -2.42
C VAL A 139 3.17 3.08 -2.40
N SER A 140 3.79 3.25 -3.58
CA SER A 140 5.16 3.74 -3.70
C SER A 140 5.34 5.13 -3.08
N ALA A 141 4.48 6.08 -3.46
CA ALA A 141 4.55 7.45 -2.95
C ALA A 141 4.39 7.51 -1.42
N THR A 142 3.48 6.72 -0.87
CA THR A 142 3.24 6.64 0.58
C THR A 142 4.43 6.00 1.30
N THR A 143 4.97 4.89 0.77
CA THR A 143 6.11 4.18 1.38
C THR A 143 7.36 5.06 1.43
N ARG A 144 7.66 5.81 0.36
CA ARG A 144 8.80 6.73 0.32
C ARG A 144 8.63 7.87 1.32
N ALA A 145 7.46 8.51 1.32
CA ALA A 145 7.15 9.57 2.28
C ALA A 145 7.15 9.08 3.74
N ALA A 146 6.73 7.84 3.99
CA ALA A 146 6.80 7.24 5.32
C ALA A 146 8.25 7.15 5.83
N LEU A 147 9.21 6.76 4.98
CA LEU A 147 10.63 6.75 5.35
C LEU A 147 11.11 8.18 5.69
N ASP A 148 10.76 9.18 4.88
CA ASP A 148 11.12 10.59 5.13
C ASP A 148 10.56 11.11 6.47
N LEU A 149 9.40 10.58 6.90
CA LEU A 149 8.76 10.87 8.18
C LEU A 149 9.31 10.03 9.36
N GLY A 150 10.30 9.17 9.11
CA GLY A 150 10.99 8.37 10.12
C GLY A 150 10.30 7.06 10.49
N TYR A 151 9.39 6.55 9.63
CA TYR A 151 8.79 5.23 9.81
C TYR A 151 9.65 4.12 9.22
N SER A 152 9.64 2.95 9.86
CA SER A 152 10.13 1.70 9.28
C SER A 152 8.97 1.01 8.57
N ASN A 153 9.17 0.61 7.31
CA ASN A 153 8.08 0.13 6.48
C ASN A 153 8.24 -1.34 6.10
N THR A 154 7.14 -2.09 6.11
CA THR A 154 6.99 -3.41 5.50
C THR A 154 5.90 -3.32 4.43
N VAL A 155 6.22 -3.62 3.18
CA VAL A 155 5.25 -3.71 2.08
C VAL A 155 4.94 -5.19 1.81
N VAL A 156 3.65 -5.54 1.73
CA VAL A 156 3.20 -6.90 1.47
C VAL A 156 2.92 -7.05 -0.03
N ALA A 157 3.84 -7.69 -0.75
CA ALA A 157 3.83 -7.76 -2.21
C ALA A 157 2.51 -8.34 -2.77
N ALA A 158 2.03 -9.47 -2.21
CA ALA A 158 0.78 -10.11 -2.64
C ALA A 158 -0.48 -9.29 -2.31
N ALA A 159 -0.39 -8.32 -1.40
CA ALA A 159 -1.48 -7.40 -1.06
C ALA A 159 -1.38 -6.07 -1.83
N THR A 160 -0.62 -6.03 -2.92
CA THR A 160 -0.52 -4.88 -3.83
C THR A 160 -0.76 -5.31 -5.28
N ALA A 161 -1.23 -4.40 -6.11
CA ALA A 161 -1.46 -4.64 -7.53
C ALA A 161 -1.23 -3.38 -8.37
N THR A 162 -1.03 -3.57 -9.67
CA THR A 162 -0.86 -2.49 -10.64
C THR A 162 -1.51 -2.85 -11.98
N ARG A 163 -1.33 -2.04 -12.99
CA ARG A 163 -1.86 -2.21 -14.35
C ARG A 163 -0.77 -2.01 -15.40
N ASP A 164 -1.06 -2.38 -16.63
CA ASP A 164 -0.22 -2.04 -17.77
C ASP A 164 -0.12 -0.52 -17.93
N LEU A 165 1.05 -0.04 -18.32
CA LEU A 165 1.29 1.37 -18.63
C LEU A 165 1.81 1.54 -20.05
N PRO A 166 1.54 2.68 -20.72
CA PRO A 166 2.26 3.03 -21.94
C PRO A 166 3.75 3.17 -21.63
N GLY A 167 4.59 2.57 -22.47
CA GLY A 167 6.05 2.71 -22.35
C GLY A 167 6.49 4.13 -22.68
N PRO A 168 7.49 4.70 -21.98
CA PRO A 168 7.95 6.07 -22.19
C PRO A 168 8.54 6.33 -23.58
N THR A 169 9.00 5.26 -24.26
CA THR A 169 9.53 5.31 -25.61
C THR A 169 8.65 4.57 -26.62
N GLY A 170 7.39 4.33 -26.28
CA GLY A 170 6.43 3.54 -27.04
C GLY A 170 6.26 2.12 -26.51
N GLY A 171 5.26 1.40 -27.03
CA GLY A 171 4.91 0.06 -26.56
C GLY A 171 4.16 0.07 -25.23
N VAL A 172 4.16 -1.08 -24.57
CA VAL A 172 3.48 -1.32 -23.27
C VAL A 172 4.49 -1.85 -22.26
N VAL A 173 4.46 -1.33 -21.06
CA VAL A 173 5.10 -1.93 -19.89
C VAL A 173 4.04 -2.81 -19.19
N PRO A 174 4.19 -4.15 -19.22
CA PRO A 174 3.23 -5.05 -18.61
C PRO A 174 3.15 -4.87 -17.08
N ALA A 175 1.97 -5.03 -16.52
CA ALA A 175 1.72 -4.92 -15.07
C ALA A 175 2.68 -5.80 -14.26
N ALA A 176 2.93 -7.03 -14.69
CA ALA A 176 3.84 -7.95 -13.99
C ALA A 176 5.29 -7.44 -13.93
N GLU A 177 5.75 -6.79 -15.00
CA GLU A 177 7.08 -6.17 -15.05
C GLU A 177 7.14 -4.93 -14.15
N LEU A 178 6.15 -4.05 -14.26
CA LEU A 178 6.04 -2.85 -13.44
C LEU A 178 5.96 -3.20 -11.95
N GLN A 179 5.15 -4.20 -11.58
CA GLN A 179 5.02 -4.71 -10.22
C GLN A 179 6.36 -5.16 -9.65
N ARG A 180 7.05 -6.03 -10.38
CA ARG A 180 8.36 -6.56 -9.98
C ARG A 180 9.39 -5.45 -9.80
N ASN A 181 9.46 -4.52 -10.75
CA ASN A 181 10.46 -3.45 -10.75
C ASN A 181 10.19 -2.45 -9.61
N GLU A 182 8.93 -2.09 -9.37
CA GLU A 182 8.58 -1.17 -8.28
C GLU A 182 8.82 -1.79 -6.90
N LEU A 183 8.44 -3.05 -6.70
CA LEU A 183 8.72 -3.74 -5.44
C LEU A 183 10.23 -3.89 -5.19
N ALA A 184 11.02 -4.14 -6.23
CA ALA A 184 12.48 -4.16 -6.13
C ALA A 184 13.04 -2.79 -5.75
N ALA A 185 12.53 -1.71 -6.36
CA ALA A 185 12.95 -0.34 -6.06
C ALA A 185 12.57 0.07 -4.62
N LEU A 186 11.39 -0.33 -4.14
CA LEU A 186 11.01 -0.10 -2.74
C LEU A 186 11.89 -0.89 -1.78
N GLY A 187 12.21 -2.15 -2.12
CA GLY A 187 13.04 -3.04 -1.31
C GLY A 187 14.52 -2.63 -1.22
N ASP A 188 14.99 -1.72 -2.08
CA ASP A 188 16.37 -1.26 -2.06
C ASP A 188 16.69 -0.42 -0.80
N LEU A 189 15.76 0.49 -0.43
CA LEU A 189 15.94 1.40 0.71
C LEU A 189 14.68 1.65 1.54
N PHE A 190 13.50 1.71 0.89
CA PHE A 190 12.31 2.35 1.46
C PHE A 190 11.48 1.42 2.35
N ALA A 191 11.56 0.11 2.15
CA ALA A 191 10.79 -0.87 2.90
C ALA A 191 11.43 -2.26 2.88
N LEU A 192 11.13 -3.07 3.89
CA LEU A 192 11.20 -4.51 3.71
C LEU A 192 10.01 -4.96 2.86
N VAL A 193 10.25 -5.63 1.75
CA VAL A 193 9.20 -6.23 0.95
C VAL A 193 9.06 -7.70 1.33
N VAL A 194 7.91 -8.08 1.87
CA VAL A 194 7.56 -9.47 2.17
C VAL A 194 6.61 -10.02 1.11
N LYS A 195 6.63 -11.35 0.95
CA LYS A 195 5.83 -12.01 -0.08
C LYS A 195 4.33 -11.85 0.19
N ASP A 196 3.89 -12.25 1.37
CA ASP A 196 2.48 -12.31 1.77
C ASP A 196 2.35 -12.24 3.31
N ALA A 197 1.12 -12.34 3.82
CA ALA A 197 0.82 -12.32 5.26
C ALA A 197 1.41 -13.52 6.03
N GLY A 198 1.92 -14.55 5.36
CA GLY A 198 2.67 -15.64 5.97
C GLY A 198 3.96 -15.21 6.64
N ALA A 199 4.44 -13.98 6.37
CA ALA A 199 5.61 -13.41 7.05
C ALA A 199 5.42 -13.23 8.57
N TRP A 200 4.19 -13.32 9.07
CA TRP A 200 3.83 -13.23 10.50
C TRP A 200 3.22 -14.55 11.05
N ALA A 201 3.31 -15.65 10.30
CA ALA A 201 2.78 -16.97 10.72
C ALA A 201 3.78 -17.75 11.58
#